data_e3b72781b9656e798be5a99fed9b49f7
#
_entry.id   e3b72781b9656e798be5a99fed9b49f7
#
_cell.length_a   1.000
_cell.length_b   1.000
_cell.length_c   1.000
_cell.angle_alpha   90.00
_cell.angle_beta   90.00
_cell.angle_gamma   90.00
#
_symmetry.space_group_name_H-M   'P 1'
#
loop_
_entity.id
_entity.type
_entity.pdbx_description
1 polymer ?
#
loop_
_entity_poly.entity_id
_entity_poly.type
_entity_poly.pdbx_seq_one_letter_code
_entity_poly.pdbx_strand_id
1 'polypeptide(L)'
;KRKLLELVDGGQVSGWDDPRMPTIAGYKRRGYTKESILNFCDQIGIAKANSMVDVAQLEFCIRDDLNKKVPRVMCVLDPLKVTIENYEGSEEIDASYYPHDVPKEGERKILFSKEIYIERDDFNENPPKGYFRLTPEQPVRLRHGFIITCKEVIKDTEDNIIEIKAQYHPDSKSGSDTSGIKVKSAIQWVSSKEAKEVEVRVYDRLYSNEAPTGLEDLNTNSLQVIKNALIEPAVILEKPDERFQFERQGYFYADPIDYTDEKPVFNKIVGLKDSWGKKTDDKPKVKEASKKQVNKVQVVGEVAAMTQEQQVLFDKYTKELKLNSEVSNILARDEKLSSFYEEALNELNSPIALANIVTNDVAKELKDKEINELKFTSVQIAQLIKIVDDGTISSKIAKQVFEDMTQSGTNPTKIVEDKGLVQISDPSIISPIIDEVIVKNPDNVEKFKAGNTKLLGFFVGQVLKTTGGKANPQVVNELVAQKLK
;
A
#
# COMPACT_ATOMS: atom_id res chain seq x y z
N LYS A 1 -25.80 11.29 -13.07
CA LYS A 1 -26.50 10.31 -13.92
C LYS A 1 -26.45 10.66 -15.40
N ARG A 2 -26.75 11.91 -15.83
CA ARG A 2 -26.72 12.32 -17.26
C ARG A 2 -25.33 12.10 -17.89
N LYS A 3 -24.25 12.60 -17.28
CA LYS A 3 -22.87 12.43 -17.78
C LYS A 3 -22.49 10.94 -17.93
N LEU A 4 -22.93 10.05 -17.03
CA LEU A 4 -22.68 8.62 -17.16
C LEU A 4 -23.50 7.96 -18.28
N LEU A 5 -24.70 8.47 -18.55
CA LEU A 5 -25.51 7.99 -19.70
C LEU A 5 -24.84 8.33 -21.03
N GLU A 6 -24.28 9.53 -21.15
CA GLU A 6 -23.53 9.97 -22.34
C GLU A 6 -22.36 9.04 -22.68
N LEU A 7 -21.68 8.46 -21.65
CA LEU A 7 -20.62 7.48 -21.84
C LEU A 7 -21.12 6.17 -22.41
N VAL A 8 -22.29 5.71 -21.95
CA VAL A 8 -22.92 4.47 -22.43
C VAL A 8 -23.46 4.66 -23.83
N ASP A 9 -24.23 5.73 -24.06
CA ASP A 9 -24.83 6.02 -25.37
C ASP A 9 -23.77 6.33 -26.44
N GLY A 10 -22.66 6.96 -26.03
CA GLY A 10 -21.52 7.25 -26.90
C GLY A 10 -20.57 6.08 -27.11
N GLY A 11 -20.80 4.90 -26.51
CA GLY A 11 -19.95 3.71 -26.66
C GLY A 11 -18.56 3.86 -26.06
N GLN A 12 -18.34 4.81 -25.13
CA GLN A 12 -17.06 5.02 -24.45
C GLN A 12 -16.79 3.94 -23.37
N VAL A 13 -17.85 3.32 -22.90
CA VAL A 13 -17.85 2.19 -21.95
C VAL A 13 -18.79 1.10 -22.48
N SER A 14 -18.56 -0.16 -22.04
CA SER A 14 -19.34 -1.32 -22.50
C SER A 14 -20.80 -1.33 -22.02
N GLY A 15 -21.11 -0.57 -20.96
CA GLY A 15 -22.44 -0.49 -20.36
C GLY A 15 -22.40 0.04 -18.93
N TRP A 16 -23.52 -0.04 -18.23
CA TRP A 16 -23.64 0.37 -16.83
C TRP A 16 -22.84 -0.52 -15.85
N ASP A 17 -22.47 -1.69 -16.27
CA ASP A 17 -21.66 -2.67 -15.55
C ASP A 17 -20.17 -2.65 -15.96
N ASP A 18 -19.76 -1.74 -16.84
CA ASP A 18 -18.34 -1.56 -17.17
C ASP A 18 -17.52 -1.35 -15.89
N PRO A 19 -16.44 -2.13 -15.67
CA PRO A 19 -15.62 -2.04 -14.44
C PRO A 19 -14.98 -0.68 -14.18
N ARG A 20 -14.97 0.23 -15.15
CA ARG A 20 -14.50 1.63 -15.00
C ARG A 20 -15.57 2.57 -14.49
N MET A 21 -16.84 2.17 -14.59
CA MET A 21 -17.98 3.01 -14.22
C MET A 21 -18.15 3.09 -12.70
N PRO A 22 -18.39 4.28 -12.13
CA PRO A 22 -18.68 4.46 -10.70
C PRO A 22 -20.13 4.08 -10.39
N THR A 23 -20.51 2.85 -10.70
CA THR A 23 -21.81 2.26 -10.43
C THR A 23 -21.67 1.00 -9.58
N ILE A 24 -22.69 0.63 -8.85
CA ILE A 24 -22.66 -0.63 -8.08
C ILE A 24 -22.47 -1.84 -9.01
N ALA A 25 -23.06 -1.82 -10.19
CA ALA A 25 -22.88 -2.87 -11.18
C ALA A 25 -21.44 -2.95 -11.70
N GLY A 26 -20.82 -1.80 -12.03
CA GLY A 26 -19.43 -1.72 -12.45
C GLY A 26 -18.46 -2.14 -11.34
N TYR A 27 -18.68 -1.69 -10.11
CA TYR A 27 -17.88 -2.11 -8.96
C TYR A 27 -17.98 -3.60 -8.68
N LYS A 28 -19.19 -4.17 -8.76
CA LYS A 28 -19.40 -5.62 -8.63
C LYS A 28 -18.64 -6.39 -9.71
N ARG A 29 -18.76 -5.99 -10.98
CA ARG A 29 -18.06 -6.63 -12.11
C ARG A 29 -16.56 -6.45 -12.06
N ARG A 30 -16.07 -5.32 -11.47
CA ARG A 30 -14.64 -5.13 -11.21
C ARG A 30 -14.11 -6.05 -10.10
N GLY A 31 -14.99 -6.57 -9.25
CA GLY A 31 -14.65 -7.50 -8.17
C GLY A 31 -14.62 -6.86 -6.77
N TYR A 32 -15.15 -5.65 -6.59
CA TYR A 32 -15.27 -5.03 -5.27
C TYR A 32 -16.21 -5.87 -4.40
N THR A 33 -15.85 -6.04 -3.15
CA THR A 33 -16.68 -6.77 -2.18
C THR A 33 -17.69 -5.84 -1.53
N LYS A 34 -18.81 -6.40 -1.09
CA LYS A 34 -19.81 -5.66 -0.33
C LYS A 34 -19.21 -5.05 0.93
N GLU A 35 -18.39 -5.83 1.64
CA GLU A 35 -17.76 -5.43 2.90
C GLU A 35 -16.81 -4.25 2.70
N SER A 36 -16.01 -4.26 1.63
CA SER A 36 -15.11 -3.14 1.32
C SER A 36 -15.84 -1.84 1.01
N ILE A 37 -16.98 -1.93 0.30
CA ILE A 37 -17.82 -0.75 0.00
C ILE A 37 -18.49 -0.23 1.27
N LEU A 38 -19.02 -1.10 2.12
CA LEU A 38 -19.62 -0.71 3.39
C LEU A 38 -18.60 -0.05 4.31
N ASN A 39 -17.42 -0.65 4.47
CA ASN A 39 -16.32 -0.08 5.25
C ASN A 39 -15.91 1.30 4.73
N PHE A 40 -15.84 1.47 3.41
CA PHE A 40 -15.58 2.78 2.81
C PHE A 40 -16.68 3.79 3.16
N CYS A 41 -17.97 3.42 3.04
CA CYS A 41 -19.07 4.30 3.40
C CYS A 41 -19.06 4.69 4.89
N ASP A 42 -18.70 3.75 5.77
CA ASP A 42 -18.58 4.02 7.20
C ASP A 42 -17.43 4.99 7.51
N GLN A 43 -16.32 4.88 6.78
CA GLN A 43 -15.17 5.78 6.96
C GLN A 43 -15.42 7.20 6.47
N ILE A 44 -16.12 7.37 5.34
CA ILE A 44 -16.43 8.71 4.81
C ILE A 44 -17.61 9.36 5.54
N GLY A 45 -18.48 8.57 6.14
CA GLY A 45 -19.69 9.03 6.84
C GLY A 45 -20.72 9.70 5.92
N ILE A 46 -21.73 10.32 6.54
CA ILE A 46 -22.79 11.06 5.83
C ILE A 46 -22.58 12.56 6.07
N ALA A 47 -22.39 13.33 5.01
CA ALA A 47 -22.29 14.79 5.06
C ALA A 47 -23.44 15.44 4.30
N LYS A 48 -23.93 16.61 4.78
CA LYS A 48 -24.94 17.42 4.07
C LYS A 48 -24.34 18.19 2.89
N ALA A 49 -23.04 18.51 2.96
CA ALA A 49 -22.31 19.19 1.89
C ALA A 49 -21.68 18.18 0.93
N ASN A 50 -21.56 18.55 -0.34
CA ASN A 50 -20.78 17.79 -1.30
C ASN A 50 -19.29 17.92 -0.95
N SER A 51 -18.64 16.79 -0.73
CA SER A 51 -17.20 16.72 -0.50
C SER A 51 -16.52 15.89 -1.59
N MET A 52 -15.28 16.24 -1.91
CA MET A 52 -14.41 15.39 -2.74
C MET A 52 -13.84 14.29 -1.85
N VAL A 53 -14.00 13.04 -2.28
CA VAL A 53 -13.43 11.88 -1.59
C VAL A 53 -12.39 11.26 -2.52
N ASP A 54 -11.16 11.10 -2.01
CA ASP A 54 -10.11 10.45 -2.76
C ASP A 54 -10.44 8.96 -2.95
N VAL A 55 -10.43 8.53 -4.19
CA VAL A 55 -10.68 7.13 -4.55
C VAL A 55 -9.62 6.19 -3.97
N ALA A 56 -8.43 6.67 -3.63
CA ALA A 56 -7.41 5.91 -2.91
C ALA A 56 -7.92 5.38 -1.56
N GLN A 57 -8.84 6.08 -0.91
CA GLN A 57 -9.47 5.59 0.33
C GLN A 57 -10.39 4.39 0.06
N LEU A 58 -11.17 4.41 -1.03
CA LEU A 58 -11.95 3.24 -1.45
C LEU A 58 -11.02 2.06 -1.78
N GLU A 59 -9.95 2.29 -2.54
CA GLU A 59 -8.97 1.27 -2.88
C GLU A 59 -8.25 0.70 -1.66
N PHE A 60 -8.01 1.52 -0.63
CA PHE A 60 -7.47 1.06 0.65
C PHE A 60 -8.43 0.07 1.33
N CYS A 61 -9.73 0.40 1.41
CA CYS A 61 -10.74 -0.50 2.00
C CYS A 61 -10.82 -1.84 1.25
N ILE A 62 -10.69 -1.79 -0.09
CA ILE A 62 -10.68 -2.99 -0.92
C ILE A 62 -9.43 -3.83 -0.67
N ARG A 63 -8.25 -3.23 -0.62
CA ARG A 63 -7.00 -3.93 -0.31
C ARG A 63 -7.02 -4.58 1.07
N ASP A 64 -7.49 -3.87 2.09
CA ASP A 64 -7.56 -4.40 3.46
C ASP A 64 -8.50 -5.60 3.56
N ASP A 65 -9.65 -5.57 2.89
CA ASP A 65 -10.59 -6.66 2.86
C ASP A 65 -10.04 -7.88 2.11
N LEU A 66 -9.50 -7.68 0.90
CA LEU A 66 -9.00 -8.76 0.05
C LEU A 66 -7.72 -9.40 0.59
N ASN A 67 -6.83 -8.64 1.23
CA ASN A 67 -5.57 -9.17 1.75
C ASN A 67 -5.74 -10.33 2.75
N LYS A 68 -6.87 -10.34 3.46
CA LYS A 68 -7.21 -11.36 4.46
C LYS A 68 -8.03 -12.52 3.89
N LYS A 69 -8.64 -12.34 2.72
CA LYS A 69 -9.66 -13.25 2.21
C LYS A 69 -9.22 -14.11 1.03
N VAL A 70 -8.40 -13.55 0.14
CA VAL A 70 -8.15 -14.17 -1.16
C VAL A 70 -6.85 -14.96 -1.22
N PRO A 71 -6.81 -16.08 -1.97
CA PRO A 71 -5.61 -16.86 -2.17
C PRO A 71 -4.59 -16.09 -3.01
N ARG A 72 -3.31 -16.31 -2.73
CA ARG A 72 -2.17 -15.79 -3.48
C ARG A 72 -1.71 -16.80 -4.50
N VAL A 73 -1.57 -16.36 -5.73
CA VAL A 73 -1.23 -17.19 -6.88
C VAL A 73 -0.24 -16.47 -7.80
N MET A 74 0.44 -17.20 -8.67
CA MET A 74 1.39 -16.62 -9.61
C MET A 74 0.75 -16.44 -10.98
N CYS A 75 0.91 -15.24 -11.54
CA CYS A 75 0.50 -14.88 -12.89
C CYS A 75 1.52 -13.92 -13.49
N VAL A 76 2.05 -14.23 -14.65
CA VAL A 76 3.01 -13.43 -15.41
C VAL A 76 2.25 -12.68 -16.51
N LEU A 77 2.24 -11.37 -16.44
CA LEU A 77 1.45 -10.51 -17.34
C LEU A 77 2.19 -10.25 -18.67
N ASP A 78 3.49 -10.02 -18.61
CA ASP A 78 4.37 -9.85 -19.77
C ASP A 78 5.46 -10.94 -19.76
N PRO A 79 5.21 -12.11 -20.35
CA PRO A 79 6.07 -13.28 -20.22
C PRO A 79 7.41 -13.10 -20.93
N LEU A 80 8.49 -13.34 -20.18
CA LEU A 80 9.84 -13.53 -20.70
C LEU A 80 10.30 -14.97 -20.42
N LYS A 81 10.66 -15.68 -21.45
CA LYS A 81 11.12 -17.08 -21.35
C LYS A 81 12.45 -17.19 -20.64
N VAL A 82 12.57 -18.16 -19.74
CA VAL A 82 13.82 -18.53 -19.08
C VAL A 82 14.03 -20.03 -19.23
N THR A 83 15.16 -20.41 -19.80
CA THR A 83 15.59 -21.82 -19.94
C THR A 83 16.65 -22.12 -18.89
N ILE A 84 16.39 -23.11 -18.04
CA ILE A 84 17.33 -23.57 -16.99
C ILE A 84 18.22 -24.66 -17.58
N GLU A 85 19.46 -24.31 -17.94
CA GLU A 85 20.36 -25.20 -18.70
C GLU A 85 20.80 -26.44 -17.93
N ASN A 86 20.97 -26.33 -16.62
CA ASN A 86 21.42 -27.43 -15.75
C ASN A 86 20.28 -28.18 -15.08
N TYR A 87 19.06 -28.15 -15.65
CA TYR A 87 17.89 -28.86 -15.15
C TYR A 87 17.14 -29.57 -16.27
N GLU A 88 17.00 -30.90 -16.19
CA GLU A 88 16.35 -31.72 -17.22
C GLU A 88 15.02 -32.35 -16.75
N GLY A 89 14.66 -32.16 -15.49
CA GLY A 89 13.50 -32.78 -14.87
C GLY A 89 12.23 -31.94 -14.85
N SER A 90 11.34 -32.36 -13.99
CA SER A 90 10.25 -31.57 -13.46
C SER A 90 9.99 -31.97 -12.02
N GLU A 91 9.72 -31.02 -11.14
CA GLU A 91 9.52 -31.23 -9.72
C GLU A 91 8.33 -30.41 -9.24
N GLU A 92 7.44 -31.03 -8.49
CA GLU A 92 6.36 -30.33 -7.80
C GLU A 92 6.88 -29.65 -6.54
N ILE A 93 6.54 -28.40 -6.39
CA ILE A 93 6.88 -27.56 -5.24
C ILE A 93 5.61 -27.17 -4.50
N ASP A 94 5.59 -27.32 -3.19
CA ASP A 94 4.51 -26.86 -2.34
C ASP A 94 4.51 -25.33 -2.23
N ALA A 95 3.36 -24.73 -2.46
CA ALA A 95 3.16 -23.29 -2.38
C ALA A 95 1.90 -22.95 -1.58
N SER A 96 2.08 -22.19 -0.50
CA SER A 96 0.95 -21.73 0.31
C SER A 96 0.09 -20.71 -0.43
N TYR A 97 -1.23 -20.82 -0.28
CA TYR A 97 -2.18 -19.80 -0.74
C TYR A 97 -2.19 -18.56 0.14
N TYR A 98 -1.92 -18.72 1.43
CA TYR A 98 -2.03 -17.65 2.40
C TYR A 98 -0.71 -17.40 3.13
N PRO A 99 -0.42 -16.16 3.54
CA PRO A 99 0.74 -15.88 4.37
C PRO A 99 0.51 -16.38 5.81
N HIS A 100 1.60 -16.59 6.54
CA HIS A 100 1.56 -17.15 7.90
C HIS A 100 0.81 -16.31 8.95
N ASP A 101 0.57 -15.04 8.68
CA ASP A 101 -0.16 -14.11 9.56
C ASP A 101 -1.67 -14.08 9.30
N VAL A 102 -2.15 -14.79 8.28
CA VAL A 102 -3.57 -14.97 7.99
C VAL A 102 -4.02 -16.32 8.53
N PRO A 103 -5.10 -16.39 9.36
CA PRO A 103 -5.60 -17.64 9.93
C PRO A 103 -6.39 -18.47 8.91
N LYS A 104 -5.78 -18.74 7.77
CA LYS A 104 -6.30 -19.59 6.71
C LYS A 104 -5.20 -20.51 6.24
N GLU A 105 -5.55 -21.74 5.98
CA GLU A 105 -4.65 -22.77 5.46
C GLU A 105 -5.05 -23.13 4.03
N GLY A 106 -4.10 -23.62 3.28
CA GLY A 106 -4.28 -24.11 1.93
C GLY A 106 -2.97 -24.03 1.15
N GLU A 107 -2.70 -25.10 0.43
CA GLU A 107 -1.49 -25.27 -0.37
C GLU A 107 -1.86 -25.77 -1.75
N ARG A 108 -0.97 -25.55 -2.69
CA ARG A 108 -1.04 -26.08 -4.04
C ARG A 108 0.31 -26.55 -4.51
N LYS A 109 0.31 -27.41 -5.51
CA LYS A 109 1.51 -27.83 -6.21
C LYS A 109 1.77 -26.91 -7.39
N ILE A 110 3.01 -26.48 -7.54
CA ILE A 110 3.50 -25.75 -8.72
C ILE A 110 4.64 -26.54 -9.34
N LEU A 111 4.61 -26.73 -10.65
CA LEU A 111 5.60 -27.54 -11.36
C LEU A 111 6.81 -26.68 -11.71
N PHE A 112 7.98 -27.02 -11.16
CA PHE A 112 9.26 -26.47 -11.63
C PHE A 112 9.77 -27.32 -12.79
N SER A 113 10.10 -26.70 -13.91
CA SER A 113 10.53 -27.34 -15.15
C SER A 113 11.73 -26.64 -15.77
N LYS A 114 12.35 -27.24 -16.77
CA LYS A 114 13.47 -26.70 -17.52
C LYS A 114 13.17 -25.32 -18.11
N GLU A 115 11.97 -25.13 -18.63
CA GLU A 115 11.51 -23.87 -19.19
C GLU A 115 10.44 -23.27 -18.29
N ILE A 116 10.61 -21.99 -17.95
CA ILE A 116 9.69 -21.20 -17.16
C ILE A 116 9.50 -19.83 -17.80
N TYR A 117 8.47 -19.12 -17.39
CA TYR A 117 8.29 -17.70 -17.72
C TYR A 117 8.34 -16.85 -16.46
N ILE A 118 9.00 -15.70 -16.57
CA ILE A 118 9.05 -14.65 -15.54
C ILE A 118 8.46 -13.37 -16.10
N GLU A 119 8.16 -12.41 -15.23
CA GLU A 119 7.79 -11.07 -15.67
C GLU A 119 8.95 -10.40 -16.38
N ARG A 120 8.74 -9.80 -17.55
CA ARG A 120 9.78 -9.12 -18.32
C ARG A 120 10.50 -8.04 -17.49
N ASP A 121 9.74 -7.28 -16.69
CA ASP A 121 10.27 -6.28 -15.77
C ASP A 121 11.12 -6.86 -14.63
N ASP A 122 11.11 -8.18 -14.42
CA ASP A 122 11.95 -8.85 -13.42
C ASP A 122 13.37 -9.16 -13.92
N PHE A 123 13.66 -8.81 -15.18
CA PHE A 123 15.01 -8.86 -15.75
C PHE A 123 15.46 -7.49 -16.28
N ASN A 124 16.73 -7.12 -16.05
CA ASN A 124 17.33 -5.93 -16.63
C ASN A 124 18.82 -6.12 -16.84
N GLU A 125 19.31 -5.89 -18.07
CA GLU A 125 20.75 -5.98 -18.40
C GLU A 125 21.55 -4.83 -17.80
N ASN A 126 20.95 -3.62 -17.73
CA ASN A 126 21.58 -2.39 -17.24
C ASN A 126 20.78 -1.83 -16.07
N PRO A 127 20.78 -2.51 -14.91
CA PRO A 127 19.86 -2.20 -13.81
C PRO A 127 20.17 -0.82 -13.21
N PRO A 128 19.14 -0.03 -12.89
CA PRO A 128 19.32 1.19 -12.13
C PRO A 128 19.70 0.87 -10.68
N LYS A 129 20.29 1.85 -9.99
CA LYS A 129 20.63 1.72 -8.56
C LYS A 129 19.39 1.35 -7.74
N GLY A 130 19.48 0.26 -6.97
CA GLY A 130 18.38 -0.23 -6.16
C GLY A 130 17.48 -1.28 -6.83
N TYR A 131 17.83 -1.74 -8.01
CA TYR A 131 17.19 -2.89 -8.65
C TYR A 131 17.74 -4.19 -8.04
N PHE A 132 16.85 -5.03 -7.48
CA PHE A 132 17.20 -6.25 -6.76
C PHE A 132 16.59 -7.52 -7.37
N ARG A 133 16.28 -7.49 -8.68
CA ARG A 133 15.74 -8.62 -9.42
C ARG A 133 16.84 -9.29 -10.25
N LEU A 134 16.48 -10.13 -11.21
CA LEU A 134 17.46 -10.83 -12.05
C LEU A 134 18.23 -9.87 -12.96
N THR A 135 19.55 -10.02 -12.97
CA THR A 135 20.46 -9.32 -13.90
C THR A 135 21.53 -10.29 -14.37
N PRO A 136 22.37 -9.94 -15.35
CA PRO A 136 23.50 -10.79 -15.73
C PRO A 136 24.46 -11.12 -14.55
N GLU A 137 24.59 -10.21 -13.58
CA GLU A 137 25.53 -10.35 -12.45
C GLU A 137 24.86 -10.74 -11.13
N GLN A 138 23.54 -10.57 -11.01
CA GLN A 138 22.84 -10.71 -9.74
C GLN A 138 21.82 -11.84 -9.79
N PRO A 139 21.98 -12.87 -8.94
CA PRO A 139 21.02 -13.96 -8.82
C PRO A 139 19.70 -13.47 -8.18
N VAL A 140 18.63 -14.22 -8.43
CA VAL A 140 17.32 -13.97 -7.84
C VAL A 140 16.68 -15.28 -7.42
N ARG A 141 15.83 -15.24 -6.39
CA ARG A 141 15.00 -16.39 -5.98
C ARG A 141 13.70 -16.45 -6.79
N LEU A 142 13.40 -17.59 -7.33
CA LEU A 142 12.06 -17.94 -7.79
C LEU A 142 11.16 -18.18 -6.57
N ARG A 143 10.01 -17.55 -6.54
CA ARG A 143 9.07 -17.65 -5.41
C ARG A 143 8.71 -19.10 -5.12
N HIS A 144 8.77 -19.54 -3.87
CA HIS A 144 8.64 -20.94 -3.42
C HIS A 144 9.71 -21.92 -3.97
N GLY A 145 10.46 -21.56 -4.99
CA GLY A 145 11.41 -22.41 -5.69
C GLY A 145 12.88 -22.14 -5.35
N PHE A 146 13.70 -22.17 -6.36
CA PHE A 146 15.16 -22.12 -6.28
C PHE A 146 15.73 -20.73 -6.61
N ILE A 147 17.01 -20.53 -6.31
CA ILE A 147 17.76 -19.38 -6.79
C ILE A 147 18.25 -19.70 -8.21
N ILE A 148 18.15 -18.71 -9.11
CA ILE A 148 18.67 -18.77 -10.48
C ILE A 148 19.66 -17.64 -10.72
N THR A 149 20.63 -17.91 -11.60
CA THR A 149 21.63 -16.95 -12.09
C THR A 149 21.54 -16.90 -13.62
N CYS A 150 21.47 -15.71 -14.19
CA CYS A 150 21.53 -15.51 -15.63
C CYS A 150 22.91 -15.92 -16.16
N LYS A 151 22.96 -16.59 -17.30
CA LYS A 151 24.20 -16.99 -18.01
C LYS A 151 24.32 -16.32 -19.35
N GLU A 152 23.24 -16.28 -20.11
CA GLU A 152 23.20 -15.71 -21.44
C GLU A 152 21.86 -15.03 -21.67
N VAL A 153 21.87 -13.94 -22.42
CA VAL A 153 20.68 -13.19 -22.85
C VAL A 153 20.53 -13.34 -24.35
N ILE A 154 19.43 -13.90 -24.81
CA ILE A 154 19.14 -14.08 -26.22
C ILE A 154 18.22 -12.97 -26.68
N LYS A 155 18.61 -12.33 -27.78
CA LYS A 155 17.90 -11.20 -28.38
C LYS A 155 17.47 -11.52 -29.81
N ASP A 156 16.43 -10.86 -30.25
CA ASP A 156 16.01 -10.87 -31.64
C ASP A 156 16.84 -9.90 -32.50
N THR A 157 16.48 -9.79 -33.77
CA THR A 157 17.14 -8.92 -34.74
C THR A 157 16.96 -7.42 -34.48
N GLU A 158 16.02 -7.08 -33.62
CA GLU A 158 15.71 -5.70 -33.20
C GLU A 158 16.29 -5.35 -31.83
N ASP A 159 17.16 -6.23 -31.28
CA ASP A 159 17.79 -6.10 -29.94
C ASP A 159 16.81 -6.27 -28.76
N ASN A 160 15.60 -6.80 -28.99
CA ASN A 160 14.67 -7.13 -27.92
C ASN A 160 15.06 -8.45 -27.25
N ILE A 161 15.00 -8.51 -25.93
CA ILE A 161 15.26 -9.73 -25.17
C ILE A 161 14.09 -10.71 -25.35
N ILE A 162 14.36 -11.89 -25.91
CA ILE A 162 13.37 -12.92 -26.16
C ILE A 162 13.50 -14.13 -25.24
N GLU A 163 14.70 -14.41 -24.73
CA GLU A 163 14.94 -15.53 -23.83
C GLU A 163 16.16 -15.26 -22.94
N ILE A 164 16.12 -15.82 -21.73
CA ILE A 164 17.26 -15.86 -20.81
C ILE A 164 17.65 -17.33 -20.61
N LYS A 165 18.92 -17.65 -20.79
CA LYS A 165 19.49 -18.90 -20.30
C LYS A 165 20.02 -18.71 -18.89
N ALA A 166 19.60 -19.57 -17.99
CA ALA A 166 19.93 -19.48 -16.57
C ALA A 166 20.40 -20.83 -16.02
N GLN A 167 21.09 -20.77 -14.90
CA GLN A 167 21.40 -21.93 -14.07
C GLN A 167 20.67 -21.82 -12.74
N TYR A 168 20.09 -22.93 -12.27
CA TYR A 168 19.54 -23.01 -10.92
C TYR A 168 20.58 -23.57 -9.94
N HIS A 169 20.42 -23.28 -8.67
CA HIS A 169 21.24 -23.78 -7.58
C HIS A 169 20.46 -24.85 -6.82
N PRO A 170 20.82 -26.14 -6.91
CA PRO A 170 20.05 -27.24 -6.31
C PRO A 170 19.81 -27.11 -4.81
N ASP A 171 20.85 -26.64 -4.09
CA ASP A 171 20.82 -26.50 -2.63
C ASP A 171 20.06 -25.26 -2.12
N SER A 172 19.42 -24.50 -3.03
CA SER A 172 18.76 -23.24 -2.74
C SER A 172 17.24 -23.33 -2.62
N LYS A 173 16.64 -24.52 -2.50
CA LYS A 173 15.19 -24.69 -2.41
C LYS A 173 14.59 -23.90 -1.24
N SER A 174 13.53 -23.18 -1.50
CA SER A 174 12.82 -22.40 -0.46
C SER A 174 12.38 -23.32 0.70
N GLY A 175 12.64 -22.87 1.92
CA GLY A 175 12.36 -23.66 3.12
C GLY A 175 13.51 -24.56 3.59
N SER A 176 14.43 -24.96 2.70
CA SER A 176 15.59 -25.83 3.00
C SER A 176 16.88 -25.34 2.34
N ASP A 177 17.03 -24.05 2.16
CA ASP A 177 18.21 -23.45 1.51
C ASP A 177 19.48 -23.61 2.33
N THR A 178 20.44 -24.36 1.77
CA THR A 178 21.80 -24.55 2.29
C THR A 178 22.88 -24.00 1.37
N SER A 179 22.50 -23.33 0.26
CA SER A 179 23.42 -22.82 -0.76
C SER A 179 24.36 -21.71 -0.27
N GLY A 180 23.99 -21.00 0.80
CA GLY A 180 24.72 -19.82 1.28
C GLY A 180 24.60 -18.59 0.38
N ILE A 181 23.84 -18.65 -0.74
CA ILE A 181 23.66 -17.56 -1.68
C ILE A 181 22.64 -16.57 -1.13
N LYS A 182 23.08 -15.32 -0.93
CA LYS A 182 22.21 -14.27 -0.42
C LYS A 182 21.54 -13.52 -1.57
N VAL A 183 20.21 -13.55 -1.62
CA VAL A 183 19.37 -12.77 -2.55
C VAL A 183 18.50 -11.80 -1.79
N LYS A 184 18.21 -10.65 -2.40
CA LYS A 184 17.45 -9.57 -1.76
C LYS A 184 15.95 -9.62 -2.09
N SER A 185 15.55 -10.37 -3.12
CA SER A 185 14.17 -10.46 -3.56
C SER A 185 13.82 -11.83 -4.10
N ALA A 186 12.52 -12.11 -4.19
CA ALA A 186 11.96 -13.22 -4.94
C ALA A 186 11.06 -12.69 -6.05
N ILE A 187 11.11 -13.35 -7.21
CA ILE A 187 10.26 -13.06 -8.38
C ILE A 187 9.23 -14.15 -8.59
N GLN A 188 8.11 -13.79 -9.21
CA GLN A 188 7.09 -14.76 -9.63
C GLN A 188 7.50 -15.44 -10.94
N TRP A 189 6.95 -16.60 -11.18
CA TRP A 189 7.22 -17.41 -12.37
C TRP A 189 6.11 -18.43 -12.58
N VAL A 190 6.01 -18.97 -13.81
CA VAL A 190 5.14 -20.09 -14.13
C VAL A 190 5.88 -21.08 -15.03
N SER A 191 5.54 -22.37 -14.91
CA SER A 191 6.12 -23.42 -15.74
C SER A 191 5.57 -23.33 -17.18
N SER A 192 6.44 -23.47 -18.18
CA SER A 192 5.99 -23.53 -19.57
C SER A 192 5.14 -24.76 -19.90
N LYS A 193 5.27 -25.83 -19.10
CA LYS A 193 4.54 -27.10 -19.31
C LYS A 193 3.08 -27.03 -18.90
N GLU A 194 2.74 -26.21 -17.91
CA GLU A 194 1.42 -26.22 -17.28
C GLU A 194 0.71 -24.87 -17.32
N ALA A 195 1.45 -23.77 -17.53
CA ALA A 195 0.89 -22.44 -17.57
C ALA A 195 -0.26 -22.34 -18.58
N LYS A 196 -1.31 -21.66 -18.20
CA LYS A 196 -2.48 -21.39 -19.03
C LYS A 196 -2.45 -19.95 -19.50
N GLU A 197 -2.74 -19.75 -20.78
CA GLU A 197 -2.91 -18.41 -21.35
C GLU A 197 -4.27 -17.83 -20.92
N VAL A 198 -4.26 -16.58 -20.46
CA VAL A 198 -5.44 -15.88 -19.95
C VAL A 198 -5.47 -14.44 -20.43
N GLU A 199 -6.69 -13.88 -20.55
CA GLU A 199 -6.88 -12.45 -20.77
C GLU A 199 -6.91 -11.74 -19.42
N VAL A 200 -6.10 -10.68 -19.28
CA VAL A 200 -6.10 -9.83 -18.09
C VAL A 200 -6.47 -8.41 -18.49
N ARG A 201 -7.49 -7.84 -17.83
CA ARG A 201 -7.96 -6.47 -18.04
C ARG A 201 -7.49 -5.60 -16.89
N VAL A 202 -6.66 -4.61 -17.23
CA VAL A 202 -6.14 -3.63 -16.29
C VAL A 202 -6.90 -2.33 -16.48
N TYR A 203 -7.52 -1.85 -15.41
CA TYR A 203 -8.32 -0.63 -15.41
C TYR A 203 -7.60 0.50 -14.71
N ASP A 204 -7.58 1.66 -15.33
CA ASP A 204 -7.17 2.94 -14.77
C ASP A 204 -8.39 3.86 -14.56
N ARG A 205 -8.16 5.06 -14.10
CA ARG A 205 -9.20 6.07 -13.93
C ARG A 205 -9.88 6.37 -15.25
N LEU A 206 -11.22 6.41 -15.23
CA LEU A 206 -12.00 6.70 -16.42
C LEU A 206 -11.77 8.12 -16.94
N TYR A 207 -11.45 9.06 -16.04
CA TYR A 207 -11.13 10.44 -16.34
C TYR A 207 -9.71 10.80 -15.91
N SER A 208 -9.07 11.69 -16.69
CA SER A 208 -7.74 12.20 -16.42
C SER A 208 -7.74 13.29 -15.34
N ASN A 209 -8.89 13.95 -15.13
CA ASN A 209 -9.10 15.03 -14.16
C ASN A 209 -9.91 14.56 -12.96
N GLU A 210 -9.63 15.13 -11.78
CA GLU A 210 -10.36 14.83 -10.53
C GLU A 210 -11.81 15.33 -10.57
N ALA A 211 -12.06 16.45 -11.26
CA ALA A 211 -13.39 17.04 -11.45
C ALA A 211 -13.72 17.16 -12.95
N PRO A 212 -14.09 16.04 -13.60
CA PRO A 212 -14.29 16.04 -15.04
C PRO A 212 -15.48 16.90 -15.47
N THR A 213 -15.29 17.68 -16.51
CA THR A 213 -16.30 18.59 -17.08
C THR A 213 -17.08 17.94 -18.19
N GLY A 214 -16.45 17.07 -19.00
CA GLY A 214 -17.08 16.42 -20.14
C GLY A 214 -16.28 15.24 -20.70
N LEU A 215 -16.59 14.86 -21.95
CA LEU A 215 -15.93 13.76 -22.64
C LEU A 215 -14.47 14.06 -23.01
N GLU A 216 -14.10 15.31 -23.08
CA GLU A 216 -12.72 15.76 -23.31
C GLU A 216 -11.73 15.35 -22.22
N ASP A 217 -12.24 15.09 -21.03
CA ASP A 217 -11.44 14.65 -19.89
C ASP A 217 -11.30 13.12 -19.81
N LEU A 218 -11.86 12.38 -20.78
CA LEU A 218 -11.75 10.91 -20.78
C LEU A 218 -10.30 10.45 -20.92
N ASN A 219 -9.94 9.49 -20.08
CA ASN A 219 -8.69 8.76 -20.19
C ASN A 219 -8.84 7.65 -21.25
N THR A 220 -8.34 7.88 -22.43
CA THR A 220 -8.36 6.91 -23.54
C THR A 220 -7.60 5.62 -23.22
N ASN A 221 -6.69 5.64 -22.25
CA ASN A 221 -5.91 4.50 -21.78
C ASN A 221 -6.48 3.88 -20.49
N SER A 222 -7.76 4.16 -20.19
CA SER A 222 -8.42 3.65 -18.95
C SER A 222 -8.63 2.14 -18.94
N LEU A 223 -8.44 1.44 -20.05
CA LEU A 223 -8.49 0.00 -20.18
C LEU A 223 -7.32 -0.51 -21.01
N GLN A 224 -6.51 -1.37 -20.41
CA GLN A 224 -5.48 -2.15 -21.10
C GLN A 224 -5.89 -3.63 -21.08
N VAL A 225 -5.90 -4.28 -22.23
CA VAL A 225 -6.20 -5.72 -22.38
C VAL A 225 -4.92 -6.46 -22.72
N ILE A 226 -4.50 -7.33 -21.80
CA ILE A 226 -3.35 -8.23 -21.96
C ILE A 226 -3.91 -9.60 -22.32
N LYS A 227 -3.60 -10.10 -23.52
CA LYS A 227 -4.20 -11.34 -24.04
C LYS A 227 -3.34 -12.58 -23.81
N ASN A 228 -2.06 -12.41 -23.56
CA ASN A 228 -1.03 -13.43 -23.48
C ASN A 228 -0.43 -13.58 -22.08
N ALA A 229 -1.15 -13.20 -21.05
CA ALA A 229 -0.72 -13.44 -19.67
C ALA A 229 -0.72 -14.95 -19.39
N LEU A 230 0.23 -15.41 -18.59
CA LEU A 230 0.39 -16.83 -18.24
C LEU A 230 0.14 -17.02 -16.73
N ILE A 231 -0.75 -17.97 -16.41
CA ILE A 231 -1.14 -18.24 -15.03
C ILE A 231 -0.92 -19.71 -14.65
N GLU A 232 -0.68 -19.97 -13.38
CA GLU A 232 -0.58 -21.32 -12.85
C GLU A 232 -1.92 -22.06 -12.93
N PRO A 233 -1.95 -23.39 -13.17
CA PRO A 233 -3.18 -24.15 -13.42
C PRO A 233 -4.18 -24.12 -12.27
N ALA A 234 -3.69 -24.01 -11.02
CA ALA A 234 -4.52 -24.00 -9.81
C ALA A 234 -5.56 -22.86 -9.77
N VAL A 235 -5.42 -21.87 -10.64
CA VAL A 235 -6.32 -20.71 -10.73
C VAL A 235 -7.45 -20.90 -11.71
N ILE A 236 -7.35 -21.89 -12.61
CA ILE A 236 -8.41 -22.17 -13.57
C ILE A 236 -9.59 -22.83 -12.83
N LEU A 237 -10.69 -22.14 -12.84
CA LEU A 237 -11.87 -22.46 -12.06
C LEU A 237 -12.91 -23.16 -12.93
N GLU A 238 -13.68 -24.05 -12.33
CA GLU A 238 -14.91 -24.57 -12.94
C GLU A 238 -16.01 -23.51 -13.04
N LYS A 239 -15.91 -22.46 -12.20
CA LYS A 239 -16.88 -21.36 -12.15
C LYS A 239 -16.15 -20.02 -12.01
N PRO A 240 -16.60 -18.96 -12.76
CA PRO A 240 -16.14 -17.60 -12.53
C PRO A 240 -16.61 -17.07 -11.15
N ASP A 241 -16.32 -15.82 -10.84
CA ASP A 241 -16.73 -15.12 -9.60
C ASP A 241 -15.78 -15.36 -8.40
N GLU A 242 -14.53 -15.75 -8.67
CA GLU A 242 -13.52 -15.85 -7.61
C GLU A 242 -12.45 -14.77 -7.71
N ARG A 243 -11.87 -14.44 -6.58
CA ARG A 243 -10.87 -13.38 -6.43
C ARG A 243 -9.54 -13.96 -6.00
N PHE A 244 -8.46 -13.39 -6.56
CA PHE A 244 -7.08 -13.82 -6.31
C PHE A 244 -6.19 -12.61 -6.07
N GLN A 245 -5.14 -12.80 -5.32
CA GLN A 245 -4.00 -11.92 -5.35
C GLN A 245 -2.96 -12.52 -6.32
N PHE A 246 -2.79 -11.92 -7.50
CA PHE A 246 -1.63 -12.25 -8.33
C PHE A 246 -0.40 -11.63 -7.66
N GLU A 247 0.51 -12.49 -7.21
CA GLU A 247 1.65 -12.10 -6.41
C GLU A 247 2.42 -10.97 -7.06
N ARG A 248 2.72 -9.91 -6.31
CA ARG A 248 3.40 -8.69 -6.76
C ARG A 248 2.64 -7.80 -7.76
N GLN A 249 1.53 -8.27 -8.36
CA GLN A 249 0.76 -7.54 -9.39
C GLN A 249 -0.46 -6.79 -8.83
N GLY A 250 -1.21 -7.41 -7.94
CA GLY A 250 -2.44 -6.85 -7.41
C GLY A 250 -3.50 -7.88 -7.10
N TYR A 251 -4.74 -7.40 -6.95
CA TYR A 251 -5.91 -8.23 -6.74
C TYR A 251 -6.70 -8.31 -8.04
N PHE A 252 -7.17 -9.50 -8.36
CA PHE A 252 -7.84 -9.82 -9.61
C PHE A 252 -9.10 -10.65 -9.36
N TYR A 253 -10.04 -10.57 -10.28
CA TYR A 253 -11.35 -11.19 -10.21
C TYR A 253 -11.65 -11.88 -11.53
N ALA A 254 -12.02 -13.16 -11.48
CA ALA A 254 -12.50 -13.88 -12.64
C ALA A 254 -13.81 -13.25 -13.12
N ASP A 255 -13.83 -12.68 -14.34
CA ASP A 255 -14.97 -11.92 -14.84
C ASP A 255 -16.24 -12.77 -14.85
N PRO A 256 -17.32 -12.40 -14.14
CA PRO A 256 -18.50 -13.25 -14.01
C PRO A 256 -19.30 -13.39 -15.32
N ILE A 257 -18.97 -12.61 -16.36
CA ILE A 257 -19.71 -12.56 -17.62
C ILE A 257 -18.86 -13.13 -18.77
N ASP A 258 -17.60 -12.69 -18.89
CA ASP A 258 -16.75 -12.98 -20.05
C ASP A 258 -15.81 -14.17 -19.83
N TYR A 259 -15.67 -14.64 -18.57
CA TYR A 259 -14.85 -15.82 -18.28
C TYR A 259 -15.49 -17.10 -18.80
N THR A 260 -14.71 -17.90 -19.54
CA THR A 260 -15.04 -19.28 -19.90
C THR A 260 -13.80 -20.16 -19.70
N ASP A 261 -13.97 -21.47 -19.63
CA ASP A 261 -12.86 -22.42 -19.46
C ASP A 261 -11.87 -22.36 -20.63
N GLU A 262 -12.39 -22.07 -21.84
CA GLU A 262 -11.59 -21.90 -23.06
C GLU A 262 -10.90 -20.55 -23.14
N LYS A 263 -11.50 -19.53 -22.51
CA LYS A 263 -10.99 -18.16 -22.47
C LYS A 263 -11.15 -17.58 -21.07
N PRO A 264 -10.23 -17.88 -20.16
CA PRO A 264 -10.25 -17.28 -18.82
C PRO A 264 -9.95 -15.77 -18.89
N VAL A 265 -10.81 -14.97 -18.26
CA VAL A 265 -10.71 -13.50 -18.24
C VAL A 265 -10.66 -13.01 -16.80
N PHE A 266 -9.66 -12.19 -16.48
CA PHE A 266 -9.46 -11.62 -15.15
C PHE A 266 -9.46 -10.10 -15.17
N ASN A 267 -10.29 -9.50 -14.31
CA ASN A 267 -10.37 -8.07 -14.11
C ASN A 267 -9.43 -7.65 -12.95
N LYS A 268 -8.54 -6.70 -13.18
CA LYS A 268 -7.76 -6.10 -12.09
C LYS A 268 -8.66 -5.27 -11.18
N ILE A 269 -8.75 -5.67 -9.92
CA ILE A 269 -9.55 -4.98 -8.92
C ILE A 269 -8.80 -3.73 -8.45
N VAL A 270 -7.60 -3.93 -7.85
CA VAL A 270 -6.75 -2.88 -7.29
C VAL A 270 -5.29 -3.35 -7.22
N GLY A 271 -4.34 -2.42 -7.25
CA GLY A 271 -2.91 -2.71 -7.03
C GLY A 271 -2.58 -3.02 -5.57
N LEU A 272 -1.38 -3.59 -5.31
CA LEU A 272 -0.92 -3.91 -3.95
C LEU A 272 -0.58 -2.66 -3.13
N LYS A 273 -0.14 -1.61 -3.79
CA LYS A 273 0.23 -0.33 -3.17
C LYS A 273 -0.60 0.77 -3.78
N ASP A 274 -0.79 1.83 -3.00
CA ASP A 274 -1.33 3.06 -3.54
C ASP A 274 -0.35 3.64 -4.57
N SER A 275 -0.83 3.78 -5.80
CA SER A 275 -0.08 4.38 -6.92
C SER A 275 -0.54 5.82 -7.20
N TRP A 276 -1.60 6.29 -6.53
CA TRP A 276 -2.09 7.65 -6.67
C TRP A 276 -1.16 8.64 -5.96
N GLY A 277 -0.72 9.65 -6.67
CA GLY A 277 0.19 10.69 -6.17
C GLY A 277 1.65 10.47 -6.48
N LYS A 278 2.07 9.29 -6.95
CA LYS A 278 3.39 9.14 -7.58
C LYS A 278 3.24 9.42 -9.07
N LYS A 279 3.37 10.68 -9.48
CA LYS A 279 3.72 11.01 -10.86
C LYS A 279 5.05 10.31 -11.13
N THR A 280 5.01 9.24 -11.88
CA THR A 280 6.21 8.63 -12.45
C THR A 280 6.79 9.66 -13.42
N ASP A 281 7.89 10.29 -13.02
CA ASP A 281 8.78 11.00 -13.94
C ASP A 281 9.55 9.98 -14.82
N ASP A 282 8.81 9.14 -15.52
CA ASP A 282 9.34 8.31 -16.59
C ASP A 282 8.74 8.74 -17.92
N LYS A 283 9.24 9.88 -18.40
CA LYS A 283 9.17 10.20 -19.82
C LYS A 283 10.46 9.73 -20.47
N PRO A 284 10.41 8.95 -21.56
CA PRO A 284 11.60 8.67 -22.36
C PRO A 284 12.19 9.99 -22.85
N LYS A 285 13.48 10.18 -22.63
CA LYS A 285 14.24 11.34 -23.12
C LYS A 285 14.24 11.36 -24.65
N VAL A 286 13.32 12.10 -25.23
CA VAL A 286 13.42 12.56 -26.60
C VAL A 286 14.19 13.88 -26.57
N LYS A 287 15.24 13.94 -27.40
CA LYS A 287 16.19 15.04 -27.51
C LYS A 287 15.49 16.37 -27.84
N GLU A 288 16.00 17.41 -27.20
CA GLU A 288 15.59 18.82 -27.38
C GLU A 288 15.51 19.26 -28.84
N ALA A 289 14.39 19.84 -29.19
CA ALA A 289 14.31 20.81 -30.26
C ALA A 289 13.35 21.94 -29.87
N SER A 290 13.95 23.11 -29.72
CA SER A 290 13.41 24.49 -29.80
C SER A 290 12.21 24.91 -28.94
N LYS A 291 12.53 25.80 -28.02
CA LYS A 291 11.64 26.71 -27.30
C LYS A 291 10.67 27.42 -28.24
N LYS A 292 9.37 27.24 -28.01
CA LYS A 292 8.38 28.27 -28.29
C LYS A 292 7.48 28.44 -27.08
N GLN A 293 7.41 29.67 -26.61
CA GLN A 293 6.51 30.14 -25.57
C GLN A 293 5.08 29.74 -25.93
N VAL A 294 4.39 29.05 -25.06
CA VAL A 294 2.94 28.91 -25.12
C VAL A 294 2.37 29.49 -23.83
N ASN A 295 1.50 30.43 -24.01
CA ASN A 295 0.79 31.20 -23.01
C ASN A 295 0.09 30.31 -21.98
N LYS A 296 0.12 30.79 -20.72
CA LYS A 296 -0.74 30.32 -19.64
C LYS A 296 -2.21 30.34 -20.12
N VAL A 297 -2.79 29.14 -20.27
CA VAL A 297 -4.24 29.02 -20.31
C VAL A 297 -4.68 28.85 -18.84
N GLN A 298 -5.47 29.77 -18.37
CA GLN A 298 -6.16 29.75 -17.12
C GLN A 298 -7.10 28.54 -17.09
N VAL A 299 -6.92 27.67 -16.12
CA VAL A 299 -7.89 26.62 -15.77
C VAL A 299 -8.95 27.28 -14.90
N VAL A 300 -10.13 27.47 -15.42
CA VAL A 300 -11.30 27.95 -14.69
C VAL A 300 -12.16 26.74 -14.33
N GLY A 301 -12.05 26.32 -13.08
CA GLY A 301 -13.03 25.56 -12.34
C GLY A 301 -12.89 26.08 -10.91
N GLU A 302 -13.79 26.98 -10.47
CA GLU A 302 -13.69 27.75 -9.23
C GLU A 302 -13.72 26.85 -7.99
N VAL A 303 -12.54 26.45 -7.52
CA VAL A 303 -12.24 26.57 -6.10
C VAL A 303 -12.10 28.07 -5.89
N ALA A 304 -12.97 28.71 -5.11
CA ALA A 304 -12.92 30.15 -4.88
C ALA A 304 -11.47 30.55 -4.61
N ALA A 305 -10.95 31.50 -5.37
CA ALA A 305 -9.59 31.98 -5.19
C ALA A 305 -9.41 32.34 -3.72
N MET A 306 -8.26 31.98 -3.14
CA MET A 306 -7.96 32.38 -1.77
C MET A 306 -8.08 33.90 -1.66
N THR A 307 -8.69 34.38 -0.59
CA THR A 307 -8.63 35.79 -0.26
C THR A 307 -7.18 36.19 -0.01
N GLN A 308 -6.89 37.47 -0.03
CA GLN A 308 -5.54 37.97 0.22
C GLN A 308 -5.02 37.52 1.59
N GLU A 309 -5.89 37.48 2.58
CA GLU A 309 -5.58 37.03 3.95
C GLU A 309 -5.29 35.51 3.97
N GLN A 310 -6.12 34.72 3.30
CA GLN A 310 -5.90 33.27 3.18
C GLN A 310 -4.58 32.95 2.46
N GLN A 311 -4.22 33.72 1.44
CA GLN A 311 -2.95 33.53 0.73
C GLN A 311 -1.74 33.85 1.62
N VAL A 312 -1.83 34.88 2.46
CA VAL A 312 -0.78 35.22 3.44
C VAL A 312 -0.60 34.10 4.45
N LEU A 313 -1.69 33.52 4.97
CA LEU A 313 -1.63 32.39 5.89
C LEU A 313 -1.06 31.13 5.20
N PHE A 314 -1.50 30.85 3.99
CA PHE A 314 -0.98 29.71 3.22
C PHE A 314 0.54 29.83 3.00
N ASP A 315 1.01 31.03 2.64
CA ASP A 315 2.43 31.28 2.43
C ASP A 315 3.23 31.18 3.75
N LYS A 316 2.71 31.67 4.87
CA LYS A 316 3.28 31.50 6.20
C LYS A 316 3.42 30.00 6.54
N TYR A 317 2.34 29.23 6.39
CA TYR A 317 2.31 27.81 6.74
C TYR A 317 3.26 26.97 5.90
N THR A 318 3.30 27.24 4.58
CA THR A 318 4.16 26.47 3.67
C THR A 318 5.63 26.90 3.74
N LYS A 319 5.91 28.20 3.76
CA LYS A 319 7.27 28.73 3.59
C LYS A 319 8.02 28.84 4.91
N GLU A 320 7.35 29.28 5.97
CA GLU A 320 7.96 29.51 7.28
C GLU A 320 7.86 28.27 8.18
N LEU A 321 6.64 27.72 8.33
CA LEU A 321 6.38 26.56 9.20
C LEU A 321 6.63 25.22 8.54
N LYS A 322 6.96 25.19 7.22
CA LYS A 322 7.30 23.98 6.47
C LYS A 322 6.19 22.91 6.44
N LEU A 323 4.93 23.32 6.59
CA LEU A 323 3.81 22.41 6.43
C LEU A 323 3.65 22.02 4.95
N ASN A 324 3.11 20.85 4.70
CA ASN A 324 2.78 20.46 3.34
C ASN A 324 1.63 21.31 2.78
N SER A 325 1.56 21.42 1.45
CA SER A 325 0.60 22.31 0.76
C SER A 325 -0.87 21.97 1.05
N GLU A 326 -1.19 20.71 1.30
CA GLU A 326 -2.55 20.25 1.60
C GLU A 326 -3.00 20.72 2.98
N VAL A 327 -2.22 20.46 4.01
CA VAL A 327 -2.46 20.92 5.39
C VAL A 327 -2.51 22.44 5.46
N SER A 328 -1.58 23.13 4.78
CA SER A 328 -1.56 24.60 4.69
C SER A 328 -2.82 25.17 4.03
N ASN A 329 -3.33 24.51 2.99
CA ASN A 329 -4.56 24.92 2.30
C ASN A 329 -5.80 24.73 3.20
N ILE A 330 -5.89 23.63 3.96
CA ILE A 330 -6.97 23.38 4.91
C ILE A 330 -6.98 24.47 5.98
N LEU A 331 -5.85 24.71 6.64
CA LEU A 331 -5.72 25.70 7.71
C LEU A 331 -5.99 27.11 7.19
N ALA A 332 -5.43 27.51 6.04
CA ALA A 332 -5.59 28.87 5.52
C ALA A 332 -7.02 29.21 5.07
N ARG A 333 -7.82 28.22 4.68
CA ARG A 333 -9.20 28.42 4.20
C ARG A 333 -10.25 28.36 5.30
N ASP A 334 -9.95 27.75 6.43
CA ASP A 334 -10.86 27.62 7.57
C ASP A 334 -10.39 28.52 8.71
N GLU A 335 -11.09 29.62 8.91
CA GLU A 335 -10.76 30.63 9.93
C GLU A 335 -10.77 30.04 11.33
N LYS A 336 -11.69 29.11 11.63
CA LYS A 336 -11.76 28.48 12.96
C LYS A 336 -10.55 27.59 13.21
N LEU A 337 -10.20 26.77 12.22
CA LEU A 337 -9.02 25.89 12.33
C LEU A 337 -7.72 26.70 12.37
N SER A 338 -7.64 27.77 11.55
CA SER A 338 -6.50 28.68 11.54
C SER A 338 -6.30 29.35 12.90
N SER A 339 -7.36 29.94 13.45
CA SER A 339 -7.29 30.61 14.78
C SER A 339 -6.89 29.62 15.88
N PHE A 340 -7.52 28.46 15.91
CA PHE A 340 -7.20 27.41 16.89
C PHE A 340 -5.76 26.91 16.77
N TYR A 341 -5.27 26.74 15.53
CA TYR A 341 -3.89 26.33 15.26
C TYR A 341 -2.87 27.37 15.69
N GLU A 342 -3.10 28.65 15.34
CA GLU A 342 -2.20 29.75 15.72
C GLU A 342 -2.12 29.92 17.24
N GLU A 343 -3.25 29.81 17.94
CA GLU A 343 -3.26 29.83 19.41
C GLU A 343 -2.45 28.67 20.01
N ALA A 344 -2.63 27.45 19.49
CA ALA A 344 -1.88 26.29 19.95
C ALA A 344 -0.38 26.43 19.64
N LEU A 345 -0.02 27.03 18.50
CA LEU A 345 1.35 27.26 18.08
C LEU A 345 2.07 28.29 18.95
N ASN A 346 1.36 29.30 19.48
CA ASN A 346 1.91 30.26 20.44
C ASN A 346 2.30 29.60 21.77
N GLU A 347 1.62 28.51 22.15
CA GLU A 347 1.91 27.76 23.37
C GLU A 347 3.04 26.74 23.21
N LEU A 348 3.15 26.15 22.00
CA LEU A 348 4.13 25.11 21.71
C LEU A 348 4.66 25.23 20.27
N ASN A 349 5.97 25.42 20.13
CA ASN A 349 6.61 25.44 18.81
C ASN A 349 6.81 24.02 18.24
N SER A 350 5.70 23.37 17.89
CA SER A 350 5.67 22.06 17.22
C SER A 350 4.71 22.11 16.00
N PRO A 351 5.05 22.88 14.95
CA PRO A 351 4.12 23.24 13.89
C PRO A 351 3.52 22.04 13.15
N ILE A 352 4.32 21.03 12.84
CA ILE A 352 3.85 19.85 12.10
C ILE A 352 2.92 18.98 12.95
N ALA A 353 3.27 18.73 14.22
CA ALA A 353 2.46 17.89 15.09
C ALA A 353 1.12 18.56 15.44
N LEU A 354 1.15 19.87 15.73
CA LEU A 354 -0.05 20.66 15.97
C LEU A 354 -0.95 20.72 14.73
N ALA A 355 -0.39 20.97 13.55
CA ALA A 355 -1.15 21.00 12.32
C ALA A 355 -1.85 19.66 12.04
N ASN A 356 -1.17 18.54 12.28
CA ASN A 356 -1.74 17.21 12.09
C ASN A 356 -2.92 16.94 13.03
N ILE A 357 -2.82 17.24 14.32
CA ILE A 357 -3.92 17.02 15.26
C ILE A 357 -5.08 17.98 15.01
N VAL A 358 -4.80 19.22 14.65
CA VAL A 358 -5.84 20.24 14.37
C VAL A 358 -6.61 19.88 13.11
N THR A 359 -5.94 19.53 12.02
CA THR A 359 -6.62 19.21 10.76
C THR A 359 -7.29 17.85 10.73
N ASN A 360 -6.84 16.88 11.54
CA ASN A 360 -7.41 15.52 11.53
C ASN A 360 -8.40 15.26 12.67
N ASP A 361 -8.11 15.73 13.88
CA ASP A 361 -8.88 15.37 15.08
C ASP A 361 -9.73 16.55 15.58
N VAL A 362 -9.16 17.75 15.77
CA VAL A 362 -9.92 18.94 16.16
C VAL A 362 -10.93 19.34 15.07
N ALA A 363 -10.58 19.24 13.80
CA ALA A 363 -11.48 19.54 12.69
C ALA A 363 -12.76 18.70 12.72
N LYS A 364 -12.70 17.44 13.17
CA LYS A 364 -13.86 16.58 13.34
C LYS A 364 -14.82 17.10 14.41
N GLU A 365 -14.27 17.58 15.51
CA GLU A 365 -15.03 18.14 16.62
C GLU A 365 -15.65 19.50 16.28
N LEU A 366 -14.99 20.29 15.41
CA LEU A 366 -15.46 21.60 14.95
C LEU A 366 -16.47 21.53 13.80
N LYS A 367 -16.68 20.37 13.21
CA LYS A 367 -17.52 20.20 11.99
C LYS A 367 -18.93 20.78 12.15
N ASP A 368 -19.52 20.63 13.33
CA ASP A 368 -20.90 21.07 13.65
C ASP A 368 -20.95 21.98 14.90
N LYS A 369 -19.79 22.53 15.34
CA LYS A 369 -19.65 23.34 16.57
C LYS A 369 -18.85 24.61 16.31
N GLU A 370 -19.02 25.59 17.18
CA GLU A 370 -18.10 26.73 17.29
C GLU A 370 -16.96 26.41 18.26
N ILE A 371 -15.84 27.16 18.17
CA ILE A 371 -14.66 26.93 19.03
C ILE A 371 -15.01 26.98 20.52
N ASN A 372 -15.92 27.87 20.90
CA ASN A 372 -16.39 28.04 22.28
C ASN A 372 -17.32 26.88 22.76
N GLU A 373 -17.78 26.03 21.87
CA GLU A 373 -18.58 24.85 22.19
C GLU A 373 -17.71 23.60 22.42
N LEU A 374 -16.41 23.67 22.11
CA LEU A 374 -15.47 22.62 22.42
C LEU A 374 -15.27 22.53 23.94
N LYS A 375 -15.21 21.30 24.45
CA LYS A 375 -14.88 21.07 25.87
C LYS A 375 -13.40 21.22 26.20
N PHE A 376 -12.55 21.32 25.20
CA PHE A 376 -11.10 21.49 25.32
C PHE A 376 -10.62 22.75 24.58
N THR A 377 -9.45 23.21 24.91
CA THR A 377 -8.84 24.44 24.35
C THR A 377 -7.62 24.13 23.48
N SER A 378 -7.21 25.12 22.69
CA SER A 378 -5.95 25.11 21.93
C SER A 378 -4.72 24.89 22.83
N VAL A 379 -4.71 25.47 24.03
CA VAL A 379 -3.67 25.28 25.06
C VAL A 379 -3.59 23.83 25.51
N GLN A 380 -4.74 23.17 25.73
CA GLN A 380 -4.76 21.77 26.12
C GLN A 380 -4.28 20.86 24.97
N ILE A 381 -4.53 21.20 23.72
CA ILE A 381 -3.97 20.49 22.57
C ILE A 381 -2.45 20.66 22.50
N ALA A 382 -1.94 21.87 22.74
CA ALA A 382 -0.50 22.10 22.83
C ALA A 382 0.14 21.28 23.96
N GLN A 383 -0.51 21.19 25.12
CA GLN A 383 -0.06 20.35 26.23
C GLN A 383 -0.08 18.87 25.88
N LEU A 384 -1.09 18.38 25.17
CA LEU A 384 -1.16 16.99 24.70
C LEU A 384 0.01 16.67 23.78
N ILE A 385 0.30 17.54 22.81
CA ILE A 385 1.45 17.35 21.90
C ILE A 385 2.75 17.40 22.69
N LYS A 386 2.90 18.32 23.64
CA LYS A 386 4.10 18.43 24.48
C LYS A 386 4.41 17.12 25.21
N ILE A 387 3.44 16.49 25.86
CA ILE A 387 3.65 15.23 26.58
C ILE A 387 3.87 14.01 25.65
N VAL A 388 3.58 14.15 24.37
CA VAL A 388 3.99 13.19 23.32
C VAL A 388 5.43 13.44 22.89
N ASP A 389 5.79 14.71 22.64
CA ASP A 389 7.12 15.11 22.17
C ASP A 389 8.21 14.86 23.22
N ASP A 390 7.89 15.02 24.51
CA ASP A 390 8.80 14.70 25.63
C ASP A 390 8.84 13.21 26.00
N GLY A 391 8.03 12.37 25.31
CA GLY A 391 8.00 10.91 25.50
C GLY A 391 7.25 10.45 26.76
N THR A 392 6.51 11.32 27.43
CA THR A 392 5.67 10.94 28.58
C THR A 392 4.59 9.93 28.18
N ILE A 393 4.00 10.08 27.00
CA ILE A 393 3.05 9.14 26.42
C ILE A 393 3.37 8.85 24.94
N SER A 394 2.93 7.69 24.43
CA SER A 394 3.02 7.38 23.01
C SER A 394 1.91 8.06 22.20
N SER A 395 2.11 8.22 20.88
CA SER A 395 1.08 8.73 19.96
C SER A 395 -0.22 7.91 19.98
N LYS A 396 -0.14 6.62 20.31
CA LYS A 396 -1.33 5.75 20.47
C LYS A 396 -2.11 6.14 21.74
N ILE A 397 -1.42 6.39 22.83
CA ILE A 397 -2.03 6.82 24.08
C ILE A 397 -2.60 8.24 23.93
N ALA A 398 -1.93 9.14 23.19
CA ALA A 398 -2.42 10.48 22.90
C ALA A 398 -3.80 10.50 22.26
N LYS A 399 -4.12 9.56 21.36
CA LYS A 399 -5.47 9.44 20.78
C LYS A 399 -6.53 9.13 21.83
N GLN A 400 -6.23 8.21 22.73
CA GLN A 400 -7.12 7.88 23.86
C GLN A 400 -7.32 9.07 24.80
N VAL A 401 -6.23 9.78 25.11
CA VAL A 401 -6.30 10.99 25.95
C VAL A 401 -7.12 12.08 25.25
N PHE A 402 -6.97 12.26 23.94
CA PHE A 402 -7.77 13.22 23.18
C PHE A 402 -9.28 12.86 23.20
N GLU A 403 -9.65 11.59 23.02
CA GLU A 403 -11.03 11.13 23.16
C GLU A 403 -11.60 11.44 24.56
N ASP A 404 -10.83 11.19 25.61
CA ASP A 404 -11.24 11.55 26.99
C ASP A 404 -11.39 13.07 27.17
N MET A 405 -10.52 13.88 26.56
CA MET A 405 -10.61 15.34 26.57
C MET A 405 -11.88 15.84 25.89
N THR A 406 -12.24 15.25 24.73
CA THR A 406 -13.48 15.65 24.02
C THR A 406 -14.74 15.37 24.83
N GLN A 407 -14.72 14.35 25.68
CA GLN A 407 -15.85 13.98 26.54
C GLN A 407 -15.92 14.80 27.84
N SER A 408 -14.78 14.97 28.52
CA SER A 408 -14.71 15.51 29.89
C SER A 408 -14.23 16.96 29.98
N GLY A 409 -13.51 17.47 28.98
CA GLY A 409 -12.83 18.77 29.06
C GLY A 409 -11.63 18.79 30.01
N THR A 410 -11.24 17.62 30.54
CA THR A 410 -10.15 17.52 31.52
C THR A 410 -8.79 17.75 30.84
N ASN A 411 -7.85 18.37 31.57
CA ASN A 411 -6.49 18.60 31.11
C ASN A 411 -5.78 17.28 30.78
N PRO A 412 -5.05 17.17 29.64
CA PRO A 412 -4.40 15.94 29.21
C PRO A 412 -3.41 15.37 30.23
N THR A 413 -2.64 16.20 30.91
CA THR A 413 -1.71 15.75 31.95
C THR A 413 -2.45 15.05 33.10
N LYS A 414 -3.57 15.61 33.52
CA LYS A 414 -4.40 15.03 34.59
C LYS A 414 -5.03 13.69 34.14
N ILE A 415 -5.50 13.58 32.90
CA ILE A 415 -6.01 12.32 32.36
C ILE A 415 -4.93 11.23 32.37
N VAL A 416 -3.69 11.61 31.98
CA VAL A 416 -2.55 10.69 31.97
C VAL A 416 -2.20 10.22 33.37
N GLU A 417 -2.20 11.11 34.36
CA GLU A 417 -1.96 10.78 35.76
C GLU A 417 -3.06 9.91 36.36
N ASP A 418 -4.32 10.32 36.27
CA ASP A 418 -5.48 9.64 36.83
C ASP A 418 -5.64 8.21 36.28
N LYS A 419 -5.31 7.99 35.00
CA LYS A 419 -5.38 6.68 34.33
C LYS A 419 -4.05 5.90 34.33
N GLY A 420 -3.00 6.45 34.90
CA GLY A 420 -1.67 5.82 34.92
C GLY A 420 -1.15 5.46 33.53
N LEU A 421 -1.28 6.40 32.57
CA LEU A 421 -0.92 6.19 31.15
C LEU A 421 0.52 6.60 30.82
N VAL A 422 1.31 6.97 31.81
CA VAL A 422 2.72 7.34 31.64
C VAL A 422 3.48 6.19 31.01
N GLN A 423 4.30 6.51 30.02
CA GLN A 423 5.11 5.53 29.31
C GLN A 423 6.23 5.02 30.22
N ILE A 424 6.40 3.71 30.28
CA ILE A 424 7.46 3.08 31.06
C ILE A 424 8.75 3.11 30.21
N SER A 425 9.68 3.97 30.61
CA SER A 425 10.99 4.09 29.96
C SER A 425 12.14 3.60 30.86
N ASP A 426 11.85 3.23 32.12
CA ASP A 426 12.86 2.76 33.06
C ASP A 426 13.32 1.35 32.68
N PRO A 427 14.62 1.13 32.33
CA PRO A 427 15.17 -0.17 32.01
C PRO A 427 15.00 -1.20 33.13
N SER A 428 14.97 -0.78 34.38
CA SER A 428 14.81 -1.68 35.54
C SER A 428 13.43 -2.32 35.61
N ILE A 429 12.41 -1.64 35.10
CA ILE A 429 11.02 -2.12 35.04
C ILE A 429 10.82 -2.99 33.78
N ILE A 430 11.41 -2.57 32.67
CA ILE A 430 11.24 -3.24 31.35
C ILE A 430 12.04 -4.55 31.30
N SER A 431 13.23 -4.59 31.88
CA SER A 431 14.16 -5.72 31.80
C SER A 431 13.57 -7.04 32.31
N PRO A 432 12.89 -7.12 33.47
CA PRO A 432 12.26 -8.35 33.92
C PRO A 432 11.14 -8.85 32.95
N ILE A 433 10.39 -7.94 32.35
CA ILE A 433 9.33 -8.27 31.39
C ILE A 433 9.94 -8.88 30.12
N ILE A 434 11.08 -8.36 29.67
CA ILE A 434 11.83 -8.93 28.54
C ILE A 434 12.30 -10.35 28.89
N ASP A 435 12.84 -10.57 30.09
CA ASP A 435 13.30 -11.87 30.54
C ASP A 435 12.16 -12.92 30.53
N GLU A 436 10.97 -12.54 31.02
CA GLU A 436 9.80 -13.41 30.92
C GLU A 436 9.42 -13.74 29.47
N VAL A 437 9.44 -12.76 28.58
CA VAL A 437 9.12 -12.97 27.17
C VAL A 437 10.15 -13.89 26.51
N ILE A 438 11.42 -13.73 26.82
CA ILE A 438 12.52 -14.58 26.33
C ILE A 438 12.32 -16.01 26.82
N VAL A 439 12.07 -16.21 28.11
CA VAL A 439 11.86 -17.55 28.72
C VAL A 439 10.63 -18.26 28.13
N LYS A 440 9.57 -17.52 27.81
CA LYS A 440 8.34 -18.07 27.22
C LYS A 440 8.48 -18.45 25.73
N ASN A 441 9.58 -18.04 25.06
CA ASN A 441 9.75 -18.24 23.61
C ASN A 441 11.14 -18.82 23.26
N PRO A 442 11.55 -19.97 23.81
CA PRO A 442 12.91 -20.52 23.66
C PRO A 442 13.25 -20.81 22.18
N ASP A 443 12.31 -21.36 21.40
CA ASP A 443 12.53 -21.68 19.99
C ASP A 443 12.86 -20.43 19.14
N ASN A 444 12.22 -19.30 19.48
CA ASN A 444 12.47 -18.03 18.78
C ASN A 444 13.80 -17.41 19.21
N VAL A 445 14.25 -17.65 20.44
CA VAL A 445 15.58 -17.24 20.91
C VAL A 445 16.66 -18.02 20.16
N GLU A 446 16.53 -19.32 20.01
CA GLU A 446 17.47 -20.15 19.25
C GLU A 446 17.55 -19.71 17.79
N LYS A 447 16.39 -19.49 17.14
CA LYS A 447 16.33 -18.98 15.77
C LYS A 447 16.95 -17.59 15.63
N PHE A 448 16.79 -16.72 16.63
CA PHE A 448 17.44 -15.40 16.63
C PHE A 448 18.97 -15.55 16.71
N LYS A 449 19.48 -16.38 17.64
CA LYS A 449 20.90 -16.68 17.79
C LYS A 449 21.49 -17.37 16.57
N ALA A 450 20.70 -18.18 15.85
CA ALA A 450 21.05 -18.77 14.57
C ALA A 450 21.08 -17.76 13.38
N GLY A 451 20.87 -16.46 13.63
CA GLY A 451 21.00 -15.38 12.64
C GLY A 451 19.69 -14.80 12.13
N ASN A 452 18.52 -15.24 12.60
CA ASN A 452 17.24 -14.65 12.19
C ASN A 452 16.94 -13.36 12.98
N THR A 453 17.61 -12.27 12.62
CA THR A 453 17.46 -10.95 13.26
C THR A 453 16.05 -10.33 13.14
N LYS A 454 15.19 -10.84 12.22
CA LYS A 454 13.79 -10.37 12.08
C LYS A 454 12.94 -10.68 13.31
N LEU A 455 13.34 -11.69 14.10
CA LEU A 455 12.67 -12.02 15.35
C LEU A 455 12.83 -10.97 16.46
N LEU A 456 13.72 -9.98 16.31
CA LEU A 456 13.80 -8.84 17.21
C LEU A 456 12.43 -8.14 17.31
N GLY A 457 11.78 -7.87 16.16
CA GLY A 457 10.45 -7.26 16.11
C GLY A 457 9.37 -8.10 16.80
N PHE A 458 9.46 -9.43 16.75
CA PHE A 458 8.56 -10.31 17.48
C PHE A 458 8.68 -10.12 19.00
N PHE A 459 9.91 -10.15 19.56
CA PHE A 459 10.14 -9.96 20.99
C PHE A 459 9.69 -8.57 21.45
N VAL A 460 10.02 -7.50 20.68
CA VAL A 460 9.56 -6.15 20.96
C VAL A 460 8.02 -6.10 20.98
N GLY A 461 7.36 -6.71 20.00
CA GLY A 461 5.90 -6.79 19.93
C GLY A 461 5.27 -7.51 21.14
N GLN A 462 5.87 -8.60 21.61
CA GLN A 462 5.41 -9.33 22.79
C GLN A 462 5.56 -8.51 24.08
N VAL A 463 6.68 -7.80 24.27
CA VAL A 463 6.88 -6.92 25.42
C VAL A 463 5.88 -5.78 25.40
N LEU A 464 5.66 -5.13 24.26
CA LEU A 464 4.65 -4.08 24.11
C LEU A 464 3.23 -4.58 24.39
N LYS A 465 2.91 -5.81 23.96
CA LYS A 465 1.62 -6.45 24.27
C LYS A 465 1.46 -6.71 25.77
N THR A 466 2.49 -7.26 26.43
CA THR A 466 2.48 -7.55 27.86
C THR A 466 2.34 -6.27 28.70
N THR A 467 2.92 -5.17 28.25
CA THR A 467 2.82 -3.87 28.95
C THR A 467 1.59 -3.06 28.55
N GLY A 468 0.67 -3.60 27.77
CA GLY A 468 -0.51 -2.88 27.25
C GLY A 468 -0.18 -1.67 26.38
N GLY A 469 1.02 -1.65 25.77
CA GLY A 469 1.51 -0.54 24.95
C GLY A 469 2.13 0.61 25.78
N LYS A 470 2.33 0.41 27.09
CA LYS A 470 2.91 1.43 27.98
C LYS A 470 4.45 1.47 27.95
N ALA A 471 5.13 0.38 27.59
CA ALA A 471 6.59 0.42 27.50
C ALA A 471 7.05 1.24 26.28
N ASN A 472 8.15 1.99 26.47
CA ASN A 472 8.77 2.79 25.39
C ASN A 472 9.36 1.84 24.31
N PRO A 473 8.86 1.88 23.06
CA PRO A 473 9.28 0.95 22.02
C PRO A 473 10.79 1.02 21.70
N GLN A 474 11.39 2.20 21.81
CA GLN A 474 12.81 2.39 21.53
C GLN A 474 13.66 1.75 22.64
N VAL A 475 13.34 1.99 23.90
CA VAL A 475 14.02 1.37 25.05
C VAL A 475 13.85 -0.15 25.03
N VAL A 476 12.64 -0.62 24.73
CA VAL A 476 12.36 -2.07 24.58
C VAL A 476 13.23 -2.68 23.48
N ASN A 477 13.31 -2.01 22.32
CA ASN A 477 14.09 -2.51 21.18
C ASN A 477 15.59 -2.62 21.51
N GLU A 478 16.14 -1.61 22.18
CA GLU A 478 17.53 -1.59 22.63
C GLU A 478 17.83 -2.70 23.65
N LEU A 479 16.97 -2.82 24.67
CA LEU A 479 17.15 -3.83 25.73
C LEU A 479 16.96 -5.27 25.20
N VAL A 480 15.97 -5.51 24.34
CA VAL A 480 15.76 -6.81 23.71
C VAL A 480 16.98 -7.18 22.85
N ALA A 481 17.48 -6.23 22.04
CA ALA A 481 18.67 -6.45 21.22
C ALA A 481 19.93 -6.75 22.04
N GLN A 482 20.05 -6.18 23.24
CA GLN A 482 21.16 -6.46 24.17
C GLN A 482 21.03 -7.86 24.79
N LYS A 483 19.82 -8.26 25.21
CA LYS A 483 19.59 -9.52 25.91
C LYS A 483 19.56 -10.77 24.98
N LEU A 484 19.31 -10.58 23.71
CA LEU A 484 19.30 -11.69 22.73
C LEU A 484 20.68 -11.94 22.09
N LYS A 485 21.63 -11.02 22.25
CA LYS A 485 23.03 -11.23 21.83
C LYS A 485 23.71 -12.26 22.74
#